data_940b575f08c059c0d6e0556ff9a17174
#
_entry.id   940b575f08c059c0d6e0556ff9a17174
#
_cell.length_a   1.000
_cell.length_b   1.000
_cell.length_c   1.000
_cell.angle_alpha   90.00
_cell.angle_beta   90.00
_cell.angle_gamma   90.00
#
_symmetry.space_group_name_H-M   'P 1'
#
loop_
_entity.id
_entity.type
_entity.pdbx_description
1 polymer ?
#
loop_
_entity_poly.entity_id
_entity_poly.type
_entity_poly.pdbx_seq_one_letter_code
_entity_poly.pdbx_strand_id
1 'polypeptide(L)'
;MTDGMKTELVSAIHLQEVELQEKPADKEQGSKNNNNAYETFTVEDAVETIGFGRFHIMLFVIMGSSNIVEAMEIMLLAVVSPEIRCEWRLEDWQVALVSTMVFLGFMVCGVLSGYIADRYGRWKVVFGGFVWSAYFSLLTSFAPSYGWFIFLRSMVGCGVAGVSQGFVLKTEFIPEKYRAFLLPLATVFWMLGSMLIILLGMLVVPTLGWRWMIRISVSPSIILIFLFKFVPESARYNVSAGNIQAALETLQKIAKMNGASLPPGRLVEPAVKERGSWRILLSPVFRRTTLLLWYSWFVASFAYYGSVLSSSELLEKNLLCVTDADQEHQIKHRQQDGLCYCIPFALSDYQTLLISSLGEVALVPLNICMLNIWGRKISLMVLQLLSAILFMLVNICTTMFGFTVLLFLLRSLVSMNFNVVYIYTAEVYPTVARSLGMGFCTSFSRIGGMIAPFIAQVLMSQSVIQALTPFAVACGVCAIGNFLLPIETKGRALLQNS
;
A
#
# COMPACT_ATOMS: atom_id res chain seq x y z
N MET A 1 22.63 -35.62 -2.16
CA MET A 1 21.71 -35.10 -3.20
C MET A 1 21.75 -33.58 -3.32
N THR A 2 22.75 -32.92 -2.75
CA THR A 2 22.86 -31.43 -2.65
C THR A 2 24.00 -30.83 -3.47
N ASP A 3 24.96 -31.64 -3.92
CA ASP A 3 26.11 -31.13 -4.71
C ASP A 3 25.89 -31.13 -6.21
N GLY A 4 25.09 -32.04 -6.77
CA GLY A 4 24.79 -32.07 -8.18
C GLY A 4 23.98 -30.88 -8.69
N MET A 5 23.08 -30.36 -7.85
CA MET A 5 22.21 -29.24 -8.20
C MET A 5 22.91 -27.87 -8.16
N LYS A 6 23.99 -27.76 -7.36
CA LYS A 6 24.85 -26.55 -7.37
C LYS A 6 25.74 -26.52 -8.60
N THR A 7 26.19 -27.65 -9.05
CA THR A 7 27.07 -27.77 -10.23
C THR A 7 26.29 -27.48 -11.53
N GLU A 8 25.04 -27.94 -11.65
CA GLU A 8 24.18 -27.59 -12.79
C GLU A 8 23.81 -26.11 -12.82
N LEU A 9 23.54 -25.49 -11.66
CA LEU A 9 23.22 -24.07 -11.58
C LEU A 9 24.43 -23.19 -11.95
N VAL A 10 25.63 -23.58 -11.50
CA VAL A 10 26.88 -22.88 -11.84
C VAL A 10 27.24 -23.06 -13.30
N SER A 11 27.00 -24.24 -13.87
CA SER A 11 27.24 -24.49 -15.31
C SER A 11 26.25 -23.73 -16.19
N ALA A 12 24.99 -23.63 -15.80
CA ALA A 12 23.97 -22.83 -16.51
C ALA A 12 24.30 -21.33 -16.49
N ILE A 13 24.80 -20.83 -15.36
CA ILE A 13 25.24 -19.43 -15.22
C ILE A 13 26.50 -19.17 -16.05
N HIS A 14 27.42 -20.13 -16.11
CA HIS A 14 28.67 -19.99 -16.88
C HIS A 14 28.45 -20.08 -18.40
N LEU A 15 27.49 -20.90 -18.83
CA LEU A 15 27.09 -20.98 -20.26
C LEU A 15 26.41 -19.67 -20.70
N GLN A 16 25.68 -19.00 -19.82
CA GLN A 16 25.03 -17.73 -20.11
C GLN A 16 26.00 -16.56 -20.15
N GLU A 17 27.09 -16.59 -19.36
CA GLU A 17 28.19 -15.61 -19.43
C GLU A 17 29.07 -15.78 -20.67
N VAL A 18 29.24 -17.00 -21.18
CA VAL A 18 30.00 -17.28 -22.39
C VAL A 18 29.24 -16.89 -23.66
N GLU A 19 27.90 -17.02 -23.68
CA GLU A 19 27.09 -16.58 -24.83
C GLU A 19 26.99 -15.05 -24.96
N LEU A 20 27.28 -14.30 -23.89
CA LEU A 20 27.30 -12.83 -23.90
C LEU A 20 28.64 -12.23 -24.36
N GLN A 21 29.71 -13.04 -24.45
CA GLN A 21 31.03 -12.59 -24.88
C GLN A 21 31.40 -12.86 -26.32
N GLU A 22 30.62 -13.67 -27.04
CA GLU A 22 30.89 -13.97 -28.47
C GLU A 22 29.84 -13.35 -29.40
N LYS A 23 29.92 -12.03 -29.65
CA LYS A 23 29.45 -11.45 -30.91
C LYS A 23 30.59 -10.66 -31.55
N PRO A 24 31.17 -11.16 -32.62
CA PRO A 24 32.15 -10.41 -33.41
C PRO A 24 31.44 -9.26 -34.13
N ALA A 25 32.12 -8.13 -34.14
CA ALA A 25 31.73 -6.99 -34.94
C ALA A 25 31.97 -7.30 -36.43
N ASP A 26 30.97 -7.74 -37.14
CA ASP A 26 31.00 -7.83 -38.58
C ASP A 26 30.62 -6.46 -39.18
N LYS A 27 31.63 -5.88 -39.82
CA LYS A 27 31.47 -4.80 -40.79
C LYS A 27 30.82 -5.38 -42.05
N GLU A 28 29.57 -5.11 -42.29
CA GLU A 28 29.01 -5.28 -43.62
C GLU A 28 28.80 -3.99 -44.31
N GLN A 29 29.56 -3.85 -45.38
CA GLN A 29 29.35 -2.91 -46.45
C GLN A 29 28.13 -3.27 -47.30
N GLY A 30 27.28 -2.27 -47.49
CA GLY A 30 26.55 -2.01 -48.70
C GLY A 30 25.72 -3.10 -49.37
N SER A 31 24.43 -3.09 -49.07
CA SER A 31 23.41 -3.39 -50.09
C SER A 31 22.19 -2.52 -49.84
N LYS A 32 21.98 -1.55 -50.70
CA LYS A 32 20.71 -0.81 -50.79
C LYS A 32 19.64 -1.77 -51.31
N ASN A 33 18.91 -2.40 -50.39
CA ASN A 33 17.62 -2.95 -50.69
C ASN A 33 16.54 -2.07 -50.07
N ASN A 34 15.78 -1.44 -50.94
CA ASN A 34 14.55 -0.72 -50.66
C ASN A 34 13.49 -1.71 -50.15
N ASN A 35 13.56 -2.04 -48.86
CA ASN A 35 12.42 -2.52 -48.14
C ASN A 35 12.01 -1.38 -47.18
N ASN A 36 10.90 -0.72 -47.49
CA ASN A 36 10.18 0.15 -46.59
C ASN A 36 9.68 -0.68 -45.37
N ALA A 37 10.60 -1.10 -44.51
CA ALA A 37 10.27 -1.52 -43.19
C ALA A 37 9.85 -0.24 -42.42
N TYR A 38 8.54 -0.02 -42.34
CA TYR A 38 8.01 1.04 -41.48
C TYR A 38 8.57 0.84 -40.09
N GLU A 39 9.29 1.82 -39.57
CA GLU A 39 9.71 1.83 -38.18
C GLU A 39 8.47 1.61 -37.31
N THR A 40 8.52 0.68 -36.38
CA THR A 40 7.42 0.38 -35.45
C THR A 40 7.89 0.65 -34.04
N PHE A 41 7.03 1.20 -33.22
CA PHE A 41 7.32 1.44 -31.80
C PHE A 41 6.19 0.90 -30.90
N THR A 42 6.54 0.58 -29.68
CA THR A 42 5.58 0.12 -28.64
C THR A 42 5.10 1.30 -27.77
N VAL A 43 4.06 1.08 -26.97
CA VAL A 43 3.63 2.07 -25.97
C VAL A 43 4.76 2.37 -24.99
N GLU A 44 5.59 1.39 -24.65
CA GLU A 44 6.72 1.56 -23.74
C GLU A 44 7.80 2.47 -24.32
N ASP A 45 8.17 2.24 -25.59
CA ASP A 45 9.12 3.08 -26.31
C ASP A 45 8.62 4.53 -26.39
N ALA A 46 7.31 4.71 -26.62
CA ALA A 46 6.70 6.04 -26.65
C ALA A 46 6.76 6.74 -25.27
N VAL A 47 6.44 6.03 -24.20
CA VAL A 47 6.50 6.56 -22.83
C VAL A 47 7.92 6.92 -22.42
N GLU A 48 8.91 6.07 -22.75
CA GLU A 48 10.32 6.35 -22.48
C GLU A 48 10.83 7.55 -23.29
N THR A 49 10.43 7.67 -24.56
CA THR A 49 10.82 8.78 -25.43
C THR A 49 10.21 10.11 -25.00
N ILE A 50 8.95 10.11 -24.58
CA ILE A 50 8.27 11.29 -24.03
C ILE A 50 8.94 11.75 -22.72
N GLY A 51 9.42 10.82 -21.92
CA GLY A 51 10.08 11.09 -20.67
C GLY A 51 9.18 11.74 -19.61
N PHE A 52 9.78 12.19 -18.52
CA PHE A 52 9.08 12.82 -17.40
C PHE A 52 8.85 14.32 -17.67
N GLY A 53 7.63 14.81 -17.42
CA GLY A 53 7.28 16.21 -17.66
C GLY A 53 6.02 16.67 -16.91
N ARG A 54 5.43 17.79 -17.36
CA ARG A 54 4.27 18.43 -16.70
C ARG A 54 3.06 17.50 -16.55
N PHE A 55 2.82 16.63 -17.54
CA PHE A 55 1.75 15.63 -17.45
C PHE A 55 1.95 14.70 -16.25
N HIS A 56 3.18 14.24 -16.05
CA HIS A 56 3.50 13.30 -14.97
C HIS A 56 3.39 13.96 -13.60
N ILE A 57 3.70 15.25 -13.46
CA ILE A 57 3.48 16.01 -12.23
C ILE A 57 1.98 16.11 -11.92
N MET A 58 1.17 16.46 -12.90
CA MET A 58 -0.30 16.51 -12.76
C MET A 58 -0.86 15.14 -12.38
N LEU A 59 -0.45 14.09 -13.11
CA LEU A 59 -0.85 12.70 -12.82
C LEU A 59 -0.46 12.31 -11.41
N PHE A 60 0.75 12.61 -10.98
CA PHE A 60 1.25 12.28 -9.67
C PHE A 60 0.48 12.99 -8.56
N VAL A 61 0.13 14.26 -8.73
CA VAL A 61 -0.68 15.01 -7.76
C VAL A 61 -2.09 14.43 -7.67
N ILE A 62 -2.77 14.19 -8.80
CA ILE A 62 -4.14 13.65 -8.80
C ILE A 62 -4.16 12.23 -8.20
N MET A 63 -3.26 11.35 -8.64
CA MET A 63 -3.19 9.97 -8.15
C MET A 63 -2.63 9.88 -6.73
N GLY A 64 -1.76 10.81 -6.32
CA GLY A 64 -1.34 10.96 -4.93
C GLY A 64 -2.51 11.37 -4.04
N SER A 65 -3.33 12.30 -4.48
CA SER A 65 -4.56 12.69 -3.77
C SER A 65 -5.53 11.53 -3.62
N SER A 66 -5.55 10.57 -4.56
CA SER A 66 -6.33 9.34 -4.39
C SER A 66 -5.82 8.48 -3.23
N ASN A 67 -4.51 8.42 -3.02
CA ASN A 67 -3.93 7.75 -1.86
C ASN A 67 -4.28 8.45 -0.54
N ILE A 68 -4.41 9.78 -0.54
CA ILE A 68 -4.92 10.53 0.63
C ILE A 68 -6.33 10.07 0.98
N VAL A 69 -7.23 10.02 0.01
CA VAL A 69 -8.62 9.58 0.22
C VAL A 69 -8.67 8.12 0.70
N GLU A 70 -7.91 7.24 0.09
CA GLU A 70 -7.84 5.83 0.50
C GLU A 70 -7.37 5.70 1.95
N ALA A 71 -6.31 6.42 2.35
CA ALA A 71 -5.83 6.45 3.72
C ALA A 71 -6.86 7.02 4.69
N MET A 72 -7.55 8.09 4.33
CA MET A 72 -8.61 8.68 5.16
C MET A 72 -9.74 7.69 5.41
N GLU A 73 -10.21 6.99 4.39
CA GLU A 73 -11.30 6.02 4.52
C GLU A 73 -10.93 4.80 5.38
N ILE A 74 -9.71 4.31 5.26
CA ILE A 74 -9.23 3.16 6.05
C ILE A 74 -8.95 3.58 7.49
N MET A 75 -8.29 4.72 7.70
CA MET A 75 -7.90 5.20 9.03
C MET A 75 -9.06 5.84 9.81
N LEU A 76 -10.16 6.16 9.15
CA LEU A 76 -11.33 6.76 9.77
C LEU A 76 -11.80 5.96 10.98
N LEU A 77 -11.76 4.64 10.91
CA LEU A 77 -12.22 3.78 12.00
C LEU A 77 -11.36 3.89 13.26
N ALA A 78 -10.06 4.17 13.13
CA ALA A 78 -9.20 4.38 14.29
C ALA A 78 -9.60 5.62 15.11
N VAL A 79 -10.26 6.59 14.46
CA VAL A 79 -10.72 7.84 15.09
C VAL A 79 -12.19 7.74 15.54
N VAL A 80 -13.02 7.06 14.77
CA VAL A 80 -14.47 6.96 15.02
C VAL A 80 -14.81 5.85 16.01
N SER A 81 -13.95 4.85 16.20
CA SER A 81 -14.21 3.70 17.08
C SER A 81 -14.71 4.09 18.48
N PRO A 82 -14.10 5.06 19.21
CA PRO A 82 -14.59 5.44 20.53
C PRO A 82 -16.02 5.99 20.49
N GLU A 83 -16.32 6.80 19.49
CA GLU A 83 -17.62 7.47 19.36
C GLU A 83 -18.75 6.47 19.05
N ILE A 84 -18.53 5.54 18.12
CA ILE A 84 -19.55 4.53 17.80
C ILE A 84 -19.74 3.53 18.95
N ARG A 85 -18.66 3.23 19.67
CA ARG A 85 -18.72 2.40 20.89
C ARG A 85 -19.62 3.05 21.94
N CYS A 86 -19.50 4.36 22.12
CA CYS A 86 -20.35 5.13 23.04
C CYS A 86 -21.81 5.17 22.57
N GLU A 87 -22.07 5.48 21.32
CA GLU A 87 -23.43 5.70 20.81
C GLU A 87 -24.25 4.41 20.81
N TRP A 88 -23.65 3.29 20.38
CA TRP A 88 -24.37 2.00 20.24
C TRP A 88 -24.04 0.98 21.32
N ARG A 89 -23.23 1.34 22.31
CA ARG A 89 -22.79 0.45 23.40
C ARG A 89 -22.20 -0.86 22.87
N LEU A 90 -21.23 -0.74 21.96
CA LEU A 90 -20.63 -1.87 21.27
C LEU A 90 -19.63 -2.62 22.16
N GLU A 91 -19.63 -3.93 22.05
CA GLU A 91 -18.56 -4.77 22.58
C GLU A 91 -17.32 -4.70 21.68
N ASP A 92 -16.15 -5.07 22.22
CA ASP A 92 -14.86 -4.97 21.52
C ASP A 92 -14.85 -5.75 20.20
N TRP A 93 -15.45 -6.95 20.16
CA TRP A 93 -15.53 -7.74 18.94
C TRP A 93 -16.43 -7.09 17.87
N GLN A 94 -17.42 -6.34 18.27
CA GLN A 94 -18.30 -5.60 17.34
C GLN A 94 -17.54 -4.45 16.67
N VAL A 95 -16.72 -3.76 17.43
CA VAL A 95 -15.85 -2.69 16.88
C VAL A 95 -14.80 -3.27 15.94
N ALA A 96 -14.17 -4.38 16.33
CA ALA A 96 -13.23 -5.09 15.47
C ALA A 96 -13.87 -5.58 14.16
N LEU A 97 -15.13 -6.03 14.21
CA LEU A 97 -15.87 -6.51 13.05
C LEU A 97 -16.05 -5.39 12.01
N VAL A 98 -16.25 -4.15 12.42
CA VAL A 98 -16.39 -3.02 11.49
C VAL A 98 -15.15 -2.88 10.61
N SER A 99 -13.97 -2.86 11.22
CA SER A 99 -12.70 -2.77 10.48
C SER A 99 -12.48 -3.98 9.58
N THR A 100 -12.76 -5.17 10.07
CA THR A 100 -12.65 -6.42 9.30
C THR A 100 -13.55 -6.43 8.09
N MET A 101 -14.78 -5.93 8.19
CA MET A 101 -15.73 -5.89 7.07
C MET A 101 -15.32 -4.90 5.97
N VAL A 102 -14.62 -3.82 6.32
CA VAL A 102 -14.02 -2.94 5.31
C VAL A 102 -12.96 -3.67 4.50
N PHE A 103 -12.05 -4.39 5.15
CA PHE A 103 -11.02 -5.17 4.47
C PHE A 103 -11.59 -6.36 3.69
N LEU A 104 -12.65 -6.99 4.19
CA LEU A 104 -13.36 -8.04 3.46
C LEU A 104 -13.98 -7.50 2.17
N GLY A 105 -14.67 -6.36 2.24
CA GLY A 105 -15.21 -5.68 1.07
C GLY A 105 -14.10 -5.33 0.07
N PHE A 106 -12.98 -4.83 0.55
CA PHE A 106 -11.81 -4.55 -0.27
C PHE A 106 -11.26 -5.81 -0.95
N MET A 107 -11.13 -6.91 -0.24
CA MET A 107 -10.59 -8.15 -0.79
C MET A 107 -11.50 -8.76 -1.86
N VAL A 108 -12.80 -8.85 -1.58
CA VAL A 108 -13.79 -9.43 -2.51
C VAL A 108 -13.92 -8.58 -3.77
N CYS A 109 -14.11 -7.28 -3.61
CA CYS A 109 -14.27 -6.37 -4.73
C CYS A 109 -12.94 -6.06 -5.44
N GLY A 110 -11.80 -6.28 -4.81
CA GLY A 110 -10.49 -6.10 -5.41
C GLY A 110 -10.25 -7.03 -6.61
N VAL A 111 -10.61 -8.31 -6.45
CA VAL A 111 -10.52 -9.29 -7.54
C VAL A 111 -11.50 -8.91 -8.67
N LEU A 112 -12.72 -8.55 -8.31
CA LEU A 112 -13.75 -8.15 -9.26
C LEU A 112 -13.37 -6.86 -10.01
N SER A 113 -12.87 -5.86 -9.30
CA SER A 113 -12.44 -4.59 -9.89
C SER A 113 -11.25 -4.76 -10.84
N GLY A 114 -10.31 -5.65 -10.53
CA GLY A 114 -9.21 -6.01 -11.43
C GLY A 114 -9.73 -6.62 -12.74
N TYR A 115 -10.63 -7.59 -12.66
CA TYR A 115 -11.24 -8.20 -13.83
C TYR A 115 -12.01 -7.18 -14.69
N ILE A 116 -12.80 -6.32 -14.05
CA ILE A 116 -13.56 -5.28 -14.76
C ILE A 116 -12.60 -4.24 -15.38
N ALA A 117 -11.51 -3.88 -14.69
CA ALA A 117 -10.51 -2.94 -15.20
C ALA A 117 -9.81 -3.46 -16.46
N ASP A 118 -9.49 -4.74 -16.51
CA ASP A 118 -8.88 -5.36 -17.69
C ASP A 118 -9.85 -5.43 -18.87
N ARG A 119 -11.16 -5.56 -18.63
CA ARG A 119 -12.18 -5.70 -19.66
C ARG A 119 -12.75 -4.38 -20.17
N TYR A 120 -12.98 -3.43 -19.28
CA TYR A 120 -13.71 -2.18 -19.59
C TYR A 120 -12.86 -0.92 -19.51
N GLY A 121 -11.64 -1.01 -19.02
CA GLY A 121 -10.71 0.09 -18.87
C GLY A 121 -10.42 0.43 -17.41
N ARG A 122 -9.19 0.83 -17.16
CA ARG A 122 -8.72 1.15 -15.82
C ARG A 122 -9.29 2.47 -15.31
N TRP A 123 -9.37 3.47 -16.18
CA TRP A 123 -9.93 4.78 -15.84
C TRP A 123 -11.37 4.68 -15.33
N LYS A 124 -12.20 3.90 -16.02
CA LYS A 124 -13.61 3.73 -15.64
C LYS A 124 -13.79 3.10 -14.27
N VAL A 125 -12.99 2.10 -13.95
CA VAL A 125 -13.04 1.40 -12.66
C VAL A 125 -12.58 2.31 -11.53
N VAL A 126 -11.50 3.07 -11.72
CA VAL A 126 -11.01 4.03 -10.72
C VAL A 126 -12.02 5.15 -10.49
N PHE A 127 -12.57 5.71 -11.56
CA PHE A 127 -13.62 6.73 -11.48
C PHE A 127 -14.88 6.20 -10.77
N GLY A 128 -15.34 5.02 -11.16
CA GLY A 128 -16.45 4.33 -10.51
C GLY A 128 -16.19 4.06 -9.04
N GLY A 129 -14.96 3.68 -8.69
CA GLY A 129 -14.49 3.49 -7.31
C GLY A 129 -14.59 4.77 -6.47
N PHE A 130 -14.20 5.92 -7.01
CA PHE A 130 -14.38 7.22 -6.34
C PHE A 130 -15.83 7.57 -6.08
N VAL A 131 -16.67 7.43 -7.10
CA VAL A 131 -18.13 7.72 -6.98
C VAL A 131 -18.77 6.78 -5.97
N TRP A 132 -18.48 5.50 -6.05
CA TRP A 132 -18.98 4.47 -5.15
C TRP A 132 -18.54 4.71 -3.70
N SER A 133 -17.25 4.93 -3.50
CA SER A 133 -16.69 5.20 -2.17
C SER A 133 -17.28 6.48 -1.56
N ALA A 134 -17.34 7.58 -2.31
CA ALA A 134 -17.93 8.84 -1.85
C ALA A 134 -19.42 8.68 -1.48
N TYR A 135 -20.20 7.99 -2.30
CA TYR A 135 -21.61 7.74 -2.06
C TYR A 135 -21.86 6.94 -0.78
N PHE A 136 -21.21 5.78 -0.64
CA PHE A 136 -21.40 4.93 0.53
C PHE A 136 -20.75 5.51 1.80
N SER A 137 -19.64 6.25 1.69
CA SER A 137 -19.06 6.96 2.82
C SER A 137 -20.00 8.05 3.32
N LEU A 138 -20.62 8.82 2.42
CA LEU A 138 -21.63 9.80 2.81
C LEU A 138 -22.84 9.14 3.46
N LEU A 139 -23.34 8.02 2.92
CA LEU A 139 -24.44 7.26 3.52
C LEU A 139 -24.09 6.73 4.92
N THR A 140 -22.84 6.36 5.15
CA THR A 140 -22.38 5.90 6.47
C THR A 140 -22.61 6.95 7.56
N SER A 141 -22.53 8.24 7.24
CA SER A 141 -22.82 9.32 8.17
C SER A 141 -24.28 9.39 8.63
N PHE A 142 -25.17 8.77 7.90
CA PHE A 142 -26.62 8.70 8.21
C PHE A 142 -27.05 7.34 8.77
N ALA A 143 -26.11 6.44 9.04
CA ALA A 143 -26.42 5.10 9.54
C ALA A 143 -27.23 5.16 10.84
N PRO A 144 -28.45 4.58 10.90
CA PRO A 144 -29.31 4.64 12.08
C PRO A 144 -28.92 3.59 13.13
N SER A 145 -28.24 2.52 12.72
CA SER A 145 -27.88 1.41 13.59
C SER A 145 -26.52 0.81 13.21
N TYR A 146 -25.98 0.02 14.11
CA TYR A 146 -24.72 -0.70 13.92
C TYR A 146 -24.74 -1.63 12.68
N GLY A 147 -25.82 -2.37 12.47
CA GLY A 147 -25.94 -3.26 11.30
C GLY A 147 -25.84 -2.51 9.95
N TRP A 148 -26.49 -1.35 9.85
CA TRP A 148 -26.37 -0.48 8.68
C TRP A 148 -24.96 0.09 8.55
N PHE A 149 -24.35 0.47 9.64
CA PHE A 149 -22.98 0.99 9.64
C PHE A 149 -21.98 -0.03 9.09
N ILE A 150 -22.04 -1.29 9.54
CA ILE A 150 -21.20 -2.38 9.04
C ILE A 150 -21.41 -2.58 7.55
N PHE A 151 -22.65 -2.69 7.10
CA PHE A 151 -22.96 -2.91 5.71
C PHE A 151 -22.41 -1.77 4.82
N LEU A 152 -22.66 -0.53 5.21
CA LEU A 152 -22.19 0.64 4.46
C LEU A 152 -20.66 0.73 4.45
N ARG A 153 -20.00 0.43 5.55
CA ARG A 153 -18.53 0.38 5.61
C ARG A 153 -17.94 -0.73 4.75
N SER A 154 -18.60 -1.89 4.66
CA SER A 154 -18.22 -2.94 3.72
C SER A 154 -18.32 -2.47 2.26
N MET A 155 -19.36 -1.73 1.92
CA MET A 155 -19.53 -1.13 0.58
C MET A 155 -18.48 -0.07 0.29
N VAL A 156 -18.07 0.73 1.27
CA VAL A 156 -16.94 1.65 1.14
C VAL A 156 -15.65 0.88 0.83
N GLY A 157 -15.41 -0.23 1.50
CA GLY A 157 -14.28 -1.12 1.19
C GLY A 157 -14.26 -1.58 -0.28
N CYS A 158 -15.42 -1.91 -0.84
CA CYS A 158 -15.56 -2.21 -2.27
C CYS A 158 -15.17 -1.03 -3.17
N GLY A 159 -15.57 0.18 -2.83
CA GLY A 159 -15.21 1.39 -3.58
C GLY A 159 -13.70 1.66 -3.54
N VAL A 160 -13.10 1.54 -2.37
CA VAL A 160 -11.65 1.70 -2.16
C VAL A 160 -10.85 0.69 -2.99
N ALA A 161 -11.36 -0.55 -3.13
CA ALA A 161 -10.75 -1.55 -4.01
C ALA A 161 -10.71 -1.10 -5.47
N GLY A 162 -11.75 -0.43 -5.96
CA GLY A 162 -11.77 0.19 -7.28
C GLY A 162 -10.76 1.33 -7.42
N VAL A 163 -10.66 2.19 -6.41
CA VAL A 163 -9.68 3.30 -6.37
C VAL A 163 -8.24 2.79 -6.40
N SER A 164 -7.96 1.67 -5.73
CA SER A 164 -6.61 1.08 -5.70
C SER A 164 -6.10 0.63 -7.08
N GLN A 165 -6.97 0.38 -8.06
CA GLN A 165 -6.59 0.16 -9.46
C GLN A 165 -5.91 1.38 -10.10
N GLY A 166 -6.03 2.54 -9.50
CA GLY A 166 -5.29 3.74 -9.87
C GLY A 166 -3.77 3.57 -9.76
N PHE A 167 -3.29 2.69 -8.91
CA PHE A 167 -1.86 2.35 -8.86
C PHE A 167 -1.38 1.75 -10.19
N VAL A 168 -2.14 0.82 -10.76
CA VAL A 168 -1.83 0.21 -12.06
C VAL A 168 -1.90 1.26 -13.16
N LEU A 169 -2.97 2.06 -13.19
CA LEU A 169 -3.14 3.14 -14.15
C LEU A 169 -1.95 4.12 -14.13
N LYS A 170 -1.54 4.55 -12.94
CA LYS A 170 -0.40 5.45 -12.75
C LYS A 170 0.92 4.85 -13.27
N THR A 171 1.19 3.58 -12.96
CA THR A 171 2.46 2.94 -13.36
C THR A 171 2.59 2.77 -14.86
N GLU A 172 1.48 2.70 -15.60
CA GLU A 172 1.48 2.56 -17.06
C GLU A 172 1.91 3.83 -17.80
N PHE A 173 1.82 5.00 -17.15
CA PHE A 173 2.26 6.27 -17.74
C PHE A 173 3.67 6.69 -17.32
N ILE A 174 4.21 6.12 -16.25
CA ILE A 174 5.52 6.53 -15.71
C ILE A 174 6.64 5.77 -16.43
N PRO A 175 7.66 6.46 -16.99
CA PRO A 175 8.85 5.81 -17.53
C PRO A 175 9.55 4.94 -16.49
N GLU A 176 10.14 3.83 -16.91
CA GLU A 176 10.75 2.83 -16.02
C GLU A 176 11.81 3.45 -15.11
N LYS A 177 12.62 4.34 -15.65
CA LYS A 177 13.68 5.07 -14.93
C LYS A 177 13.18 5.80 -13.68
N TYR A 178 11.95 6.34 -13.71
CA TYR A 178 11.40 7.17 -12.63
C TYR A 178 10.49 6.38 -11.68
N ARG A 179 10.07 5.16 -12.03
CA ARG A 179 9.17 4.33 -11.21
C ARG A 179 9.75 4.06 -9.83
N ALA A 180 11.03 3.69 -9.76
CA ALA A 180 11.70 3.38 -8.50
C ALA A 180 11.76 4.57 -7.52
N PHE A 181 11.77 5.79 -8.04
CA PHE A 181 11.77 7.01 -7.23
C PHE A 181 10.35 7.48 -6.87
N LEU A 182 9.42 7.44 -7.82
CA LEU A 182 8.08 8.01 -7.64
C LEU A 182 7.15 7.11 -6.83
N LEU A 183 7.31 5.79 -6.88
CA LEU A 183 6.45 4.88 -6.13
C LEU A 183 6.58 5.03 -4.61
N PRO A 184 7.78 5.16 -4.01
CA PRO A 184 7.92 5.43 -2.58
C PRO A 184 7.32 6.75 -2.13
N LEU A 185 7.25 7.78 -2.98
CA LEU A 185 6.61 9.05 -2.68
C LEU A 185 5.10 8.92 -2.42
N ALA A 186 4.46 7.86 -2.88
CA ALA A 186 3.07 7.56 -2.55
C ALA A 186 2.84 7.42 -1.02
N THR A 187 3.85 7.02 -0.27
CA THR A 187 3.79 6.93 1.20
C THR A 187 3.57 8.28 1.86
N VAL A 188 4.12 9.35 1.28
CA VAL A 188 3.90 10.73 1.78
C VAL A 188 2.43 11.10 1.69
N PHE A 189 1.77 10.78 0.57
CA PHE A 189 0.34 11.04 0.41
C PHE A 189 -0.51 10.19 1.35
N TRP A 190 -0.12 8.94 1.57
CA TRP A 190 -0.78 8.07 2.54
C TRP A 190 -0.71 8.64 3.96
N MET A 191 0.48 9.07 4.39
CA MET A 191 0.68 9.72 5.69
C MET A 191 -0.14 11.00 5.82
N LEU A 192 -0.18 11.84 4.76
CA LEU A 192 -1.01 13.04 4.75
C LEU A 192 -2.49 12.70 4.94
N GLY A 193 -2.98 11.65 4.33
CA GLY A 193 -4.36 11.17 4.51
C GLY A 193 -4.62 10.73 5.94
N SER A 194 -3.72 9.95 6.53
CA SER A 194 -3.81 9.53 7.92
C SER A 194 -3.81 10.72 8.90
N MET A 195 -2.95 11.70 8.66
CA MET A 195 -2.92 12.93 9.48
C MET A 195 -4.17 13.78 9.31
N LEU A 196 -4.67 13.92 8.09
CA LEU A 196 -5.87 14.72 7.83
C LEU A 196 -7.09 14.16 8.54
N ILE A 197 -7.28 12.84 8.57
CA ILE A 197 -8.44 12.25 9.27
C ILE A 197 -8.32 12.39 10.79
N ILE A 198 -7.13 12.30 11.36
CA ILE A 198 -6.90 12.51 12.79
C ILE A 198 -7.13 13.98 13.15
N LEU A 199 -6.60 14.91 12.34
CA LEU A 199 -6.79 16.34 12.52
C LEU A 199 -8.28 16.71 12.41
N LEU A 200 -8.97 16.15 11.43
CA LEU A 200 -10.40 16.36 11.28
C LEU A 200 -11.19 15.82 12.48
N GLY A 201 -10.80 14.65 13.01
CA GLY A 201 -11.35 14.11 14.25
C GLY A 201 -11.13 15.03 15.42
N MET A 202 -9.93 15.55 15.61
CA MET A 202 -9.59 16.48 16.69
C MET A 202 -10.42 17.77 16.66
N LEU A 203 -10.71 18.30 15.46
CA LEU A 203 -11.42 19.58 15.31
C LEU A 203 -12.95 19.41 15.29
N VAL A 204 -13.46 18.36 14.67
CA VAL A 204 -14.89 18.21 14.36
C VAL A 204 -15.62 17.34 15.38
N VAL A 205 -15.03 16.25 15.83
CA VAL A 205 -15.71 15.29 16.73
C VAL A 205 -16.18 15.95 18.03
N PRO A 206 -15.34 16.75 18.74
CA PRO A 206 -15.78 17.38 19.99
C PRO A 206 -16.90 18.42 19.82
N THR A 207 -17.04 19.01 18.63
CA THR A 207 -17.97 20.11 18.36
C THR A 207 -19.24 19.69 17.64
N LEU A 208 -19.10 18.89 16.58
CA LEU A 208 -20.20 18.51 15.66
C LEU A 208 -20.49 17.01 15.68
N GLY A 209 -19.62 16.20 16.31
CA GLY A 209 -19.73 14.76 16.36
C GLY A 209 -19.15 14.02 15.13
N TRP A 210 -19.03 12.71 15.27
CA TRP A 210 -18.39 11.83 14.27
C TRP A 210 -19.12 11.78 12.91
N ARG A 211 -20.44 11.98 12.89
CA ARG A 211 -21.23 11.99 11.65
C ARG A 211 -20.84 13.15 10.74
N TRP A 212 -20.62 14.33 11.29
CA TRP A 212 -20.12 15.48 10.53
C TRP A 212 -18.69 15.31 10.09
N MET A 213 -17.86 14.67 10.91
CA MET A 213 -16.50 14.31 10.50
C MET A 213 -16.49 13.46 9.24
N ILE A 214 -17.34 12.43 9.15
CA ILE A 214 -17.47 11.60 7.93
C ILE A 214 -17.96 12.44 6.74
N ARG A 215 -18.96 13.30 6.92
CA ARG A 215 -19.46 14.16 5.83
C ARG A 215 -18.38 15.07 5.27
N ILE A 216 -17.57 15.65 6.13
CA ILE A 216 -16.47 16.52 5.70
C ILE A 216 -15.35 15.70 5.06
N SER A 217 -15.06 14.50 5.55
CA SER A 217 -14.01 13.63 5.01
C SER A 217 -14.31 13.14 3.58
N VAL A 218 -15.56 13.19 3.15
CA VAL A 218 -15.95 12.86 1.76
C VAL A 218 -15.57 13.98 0.76
N SER A 219 -15.37 15.22 1.23
CA SER A 219 -15.12 16.36 0.34
C SER A 219 -13.90 16.19 -0.59
N PRO A 220 -12.74 15.63 -0.16
CA PRO A 220 -11.63 15.35 -1.07
C PRO A 220 -12.00 14.34 -2.17
N SER A 221 -12.81 13.34 -1.88
CA SER A 221 -13.30 12.38 -2.88
C SER A 221 -14.14 13.06 -3.95
N ILE A 222 -15.01 13.99 -3.57
CA ILE A 222 -15.83 14.76 -4.50
C ILE A 222 -14.94 15.63 -5.40
N ILE A 223 -13.93 16.31 -4.84
CA ILE A 223 -12.97 17.10 -5.61
C ILE A 223 -12.24 16.22 -6.63
N LEU A 224 -11.81 15.02 -6.22
CA LEU A 224 -11.12 14.08 -7.10
C LEU A 224 -12.00 13.56 -8.24
N ILE A 225 -13.30 13.38 -8.03
CA ILE A 225 -14.25 13.01 -9.10
C ILE A 225 -14.19 14.03 -10.23
N PHE A 226 -14.13 15.34 -9.91
CA PHE A 226 -14.02 16.39 -10.93
C PHE A 226 -12.61 16.47 -11.56
N LEU A 227 -11.55 16.29 -10.77
CA LEU A 227 -10.19 16.37 -11.27
C LEU A 227 -9.80 15.14 -12.10
N PHE A 228 -10.41 13.99 -11.84
CA PHE A 228 -10.06 12.73 -12.50
C PHE A 228 -10.35 12.72 -14.01
N LYS A 229 -11.23 13.58 -14.48
CA LYS A 229 -11.47 13.77 -15.93
C LYS A 229 -10.24 14.25 -16.72
N PHE A 230 -9.23 14.83 -16.04
CA PHE A 230 -7.98 15.25 -16.69
C PHE A 230 -7.00 14.08 -16.89
N VAL A 231 -7.21 12.96 -16.18
CA VAL A 231 -6.42 11.74 -16.34
C VAL A 231 -6.99 10.95 -17.52
N PRO A 232 -6.17 10.64 -18.56
CA PRO A 232 -6.65 9.83 -19.69
C PRO A 232 -6.71 8.34 -19.33
N GLU A 233 -7.41 7.57 -20.18
CA GLU A 233 -7.35 6.11 -20.13
C GLU A 233 -5.95 5.62 -20.53
N SER A 234 -5.55 4.46 -20.03
CA SER A 234 -4.28 3.83 -20.34
C SER A 234 -4.10 3.58 -21.83
N ALA A 235 -2.97 4.04 -22.39
CA ALA A 235 -2.61 3.76 -23.77
C ALA A 235 -2.39 2.26 -23.99
N ARG A 236 -1.82 1.54 -23.03
CA ARG A 236 -1.66 0.07 -23.09
C ARG A 236 -2.99 -0.66 -23.15
N TYR A 237 -3.96 -0.21 -22.37
CA TYR A 237 -5.31 -0.77 -22.42
C TYR A 237 -5.96 -0.53 -23.78
N ASN A 238 -5.87 0.69 -24.32
CA ASN A 238 -6.45 1.03 -25.61
C ASN A 238 -5.85 0.18 -26.75
N VAL A 239 -4.54 -0.04 -26.74
CA VAL A 239 -3.87 -0.93 -27.72
C VAL A 239 -4.36 -2.36 -27.57
N SER A 240 -4.43 -2.90 -26.35
CA SER A 240 -4.90 -4.27 -26.10
C SER A 240 -6.39 -4.47 -26.42
N ALA A 241 -7.17 -3.40 -26.37
CA ALA A 241 -8.59 -3.40 -26.78
C ALA A 241 -8.81 -3.18 -28.30
N GLY A 242 -7.73 -3.06 -29.07
CA GLY A 242 -7.79 -2.81 -30.52
C GLY A 242 -7.99 -1.36 -30.93
N ASN A 243 -8.04 -0.42 -29.97
CA ASN A 243 -8.25 1.01 -30.20
C ASN A 243 -6.91 1.77 -30.36
N ILE A 244 -6.14 1.43 -31.40
CA ILE A 244 -4.81 2.02 -31.63
C ILE A 244 -4.90 3.54 -31.81
N GLN A 245 -5.93 4.04 -32.45
CA GLN A 245 -6.13 5.47 -32.66
C GLN A 245 -6.28 6.23 -31.34
N ALA A 246 -7.11 5.72 -30.41
CA ALA A 246 -7.28 6.33 -29.09
C ALA A 246 -6.00 6.29 -28.25
N ALA A 247 -5.21 5.21 -28.38
CA ALA A 247 -3.91 5.13 -27.73
C ALA A 247 -2.94 6.19 -28.26
N LEU A 248 -2.89 6.37 -29.59
CA LEU A 248 -2.04 7.35 -30.25
C LEU A 248 -2.44 8.78 -29.87
N GLU A 249 -3.73 9.09 -29.82
CA GLU A 249 -4.22 10.40 -29.37
C GLU A 249 -3.85 10.70 -27.92
N THR A 250 -3.93 9.70 -27.05
CA THR A 250 -3.50 9.83 -25.64
C THR A 250 -2.01 10.13 -25.56
N LEU A 251 -1.17 9.37 -26.27
CA LEU A 251 0.27 9.59 -26.30
C LEU A 251 0.66 10.96 -26.89
N GLN A 252 -0.04 11.39 -27.94
CA GLN A 252 0.16 12.73 -28.53
C GLN A 252 -0.19 13.86 -27.55
N LYS A 253 -1.28 13.73 -26.79
CA LYS A 253 -1.65 14.70 -25.74
C LYS A 253 -0.58 14.81 -24.66
N ILE A 254 -0.07 13.64 -24.21
CA ILE A 254 1.00 13.58 -23.21
C ILE A 254 2.28 14.21 -23.74
N ALA A 255 2.70 13.87 -24.96
CA ALA A 255 3.87 14.43 -25.62
C ALA A 255 3.76 15.95 -25.76
N LYS A 256 2.61 16.44 -26.22
CA LYS A 256 2.35 17.89 -26.36
C LYS A 256 2.44 18.63 -25.02
N MET A 257 1.88 18.04 -23.94
CA MET A 257 1.92 18.64 -22.60
C MET A 257 3.34 18.67 -22.04
N ASN A 258 4.15 17.66 -22.33
CA ASN A 258 5.54 17.56 -21.90
C ASN A 258 6.52 18.33 -22.80
N GLY A 259 6.07 18.82 -23.98
CA GLY A 259 6.93 19.44 -24.97
C GLY A 259 7.89 18.47 -25.68
N ALA A 260 7.50 17.19 -25.74
CA ALA A 260 8.25 16.12 -26.37
C ALA A 260 7.59 15.64 -27.68
N SER A 261 8.31 14.85 -28.47
CA SER A 261 7.80 14.20 -29.67
C SER A 261 7.66 12.70 -29.49
N LEU A 262 6.75 12.10 -30.25
CA LEU A 262 6.65 10.63 -30.33
C LEU A 262 7.79 10.05 -31.16
N PRO A 263 8.17 8.78 -30.95
CA PRO A 263 9.09 8.07 -31.84
C PRO A 263 8.55 8.07 -33.28
N PRO A 264 9.43 8.11 -34.29
CA PRO A 264 9.00 7.93 -35.68
C PRO A 264 8.48 6.51 -35.90
N GLY A 265 7.46 6.37 -36.75
CA GLY A 265 6.95 5.03 -37.10
C GLY A 265 5.49 4.79 -36.75
N ARG A 266 5.10 3.52 -36.72
CA ARG A 266 3.74 3.07 -36.46
C ARG A 266 3.64 2.38 -35.10
N LEU A 267 2.62 2.75 -34.32
CA LEU A 267 2.34 2.07 -33.03
C LEU A 267 1.87 0.64 -33.30
N VAL A 268 2.58 -0.33 -32.71
CA VAL A 268 2.28 -1.76 -32.84
C VAL A 268 2.19 -2.39 -31.46
N GLU A 269 1.28 -3.34 -31.30
CA GLU A 269 1.18 -4.13 -30.10
C GLU A 269 2.35 -5.15 -30.08
N PRO A 270 3.14 -5.23 -28.99
CA PRO A 270 4.14 -6.27 -28.86
C PRO A 270 3.44 -7.63 -28.86
N ALA A 271 3.98 -8.60 -29.59
CA ALA A 271 3.47 -9.96 -29.61
C ALA A 271 3.27 -10.45 -28.17
N VAL A 272 2.04 -10.89 -27.85
CA VAL A 272 1.66 -11.34 -26.51
C VAL A 272 2.49 -12.59 -26.20
N LYS A 273 3.64 -12.40 -25.55
CA LYS A 273 4.28 -13.50 -24.82
C LYS A 273 3.31 -13.90 -23.73
N GLU A 274 3.07 -15.20 -23.56
CA GLU A 274 2.15 -15.77 -22.59
C GLU A 274 2.22 -14.99 -21.27
N ARG A 275 1.16 -14.28 -20.92
CA ARG A 275 1.08 -13.54 -19.66
C ARG A 275 1.20 -14.54 -18.52
N GLY A 276 2.04 -14.23 -17.56
CA GLY A 276 2.52 -15.10 -16.50
C GLY A 276 1.49 -16.07 -15.95
N SER A 277 1.79 -17.36 -16.08
CA SER A 277 1.04 -18.40 -15.43
C SER A 277 1.35 -18.39 -13.93
N TRP A 278 0.32 -18.56 -13.07
CA TRP A 278 0.52 -18.76 -11.63
C TRP A 278 1.53 -19.89 -11.31
N ARG A 279 1.74 -20.81 -12.26
CA ARG A 279 2.72 -21.90 -12.17
C ARG A 279 4.16 -21.39 -12.06
N ILE A 280 4.47 -20.21 -12.63
CA ILE A 280 5.79 -19.60 -12.54
C ILE A 280 6.09 -19.22 -11.09
N LEU A 281 5.11 -18.68 -10.36
CA LEU A 281 5.27 -18.29 -8.96
C LEU A 281 5.56 -19.48 -8.04
N LEU A 282 5.01 -20.64 -8.36
CA LEU A 282 5.18 -21.88 -7.59
C LEU A 282 6.21 -22.84 -8.22
N SER A 283 6.94 -22.38 -9.24
CA SER A 283 8.07 -23.15 -9.80
C SER A 283 9.13 -23.43 -8.73
N PRO A 284 9.94 -24.49 -8.87
CA PRO A 284 10.97 -24.82 -7.89
C PRO A 284 11.93 -23.68 -7.56
N VAL A 285 12.17 -22.77 -8.51
CA VAL A 285 13.04 -21.60 -8.37
C VAL A 285 12.40 -20.53 -7.45
N PHE A 286 11.12 -20.22 -7.66
CA PHE A 286 10.45 -19.12 -6.96
C PHE A 286 9.57 -19.57 -5.78
N ARG A 287 9.22 -20.84 -5.66
CA ARG A 287 8.29 -21.34 -4.63
C ARG A 287 8.66 -20.91 -3.22
N ARG A 288 9.93 -21.07 -2.83
CA ARG A 288 10.39 -20.66 -1.49
C ARG A 288 10.28 -19.17 -1.29
N THR A 289 10.73 -18.39 -2.26
CA THR A 289 10.63 -16.92 -2.23
C THR A 289 9.18 -16.46 -2.17
N THR A 290 8.31 -17.04 -2.97
CA THR A 290 6.88 -16.69 -3.03
C THR A 290 6.17 -16.96 -1.71
N LEU A 291 6.37 -18.13 -1.10
CA LEU A 291 5.74 -18.45 0.18
C LEU A 291 6.23 -17.55 1.32
N LEU A 292 7.53 -17.26 1.37
CA LEU A 292 8.09 -16.34 2.35
C LEU A 292 7.60 -14.90 2.14
N LEU A 293 7.45 -14.48 0.89
CA LEU A 293 6.89 -13.17 0.57
C LEU A 293 5.41 -13.05 0.94
N TRP A 294 4.60 -14.06 0.69
CA TRP A 294 3.19 -14.05 1.11
C TRP A 294 3.06 -13.85 2.60
N TYR A 295 3.90 -14.56 3.37
CA TYR A 295 3.95 -14.38 4.81
C TYR A 295 4.46 -12.98 5.21
N SER A 296 5.49 -12.48 4.55
CA SER A 296 6.01 -11.11 4.79
C SER A 296 4.97 -10.02 4.52
N TRP A 297 4.18 -10.16 3.46
CA TRP A 297 3.08 -9.23 3.16
C TRP A 297 1.94 -9.32 4.17
N PHE A 298 1.59 -10.54 4.58
CA PHE A 298 0.63 -10.75 5.64
C PHE A 298 1.09 -10.03 6.93
N VAL A 299 2.31 -10.26 7.37
CA VAL A 299 2.85 -9.65 8.60
C VAL A 299 3.02 -8.15 8.47
N ALA A 300 3.44 -7.64 7.31
CA ALA A 300 3.57 -6.21 7.08
C ALA A 300 2.24 -5.48 7.29
N SER A 301 1.17 -5.99 6.73
CA SER A 301 -0.19 -5.44 6.93
C SER A 301 -0.70 -5.67 8.36
N PHE A 302 -0.53 -6.86 8.89
CA PHE A 302 -0.92 -7.24 10.24
C PHE A 302 -0.27 -6.33 11.28
N ALA A 303 1.04 -6.10 11.20
CA ALA A 303 1.77 -5.22 12.10
C ALA A 303 1.40 -3.74 11.90
N TYR A 304 1.22 -3.29 10.65
CA TYR A 304 0.87 -1.91 10.36
C TYR A 304 -0.50 -1.54 10.95
N TYR A 305 -1.56 -2.26 10.59
CA TYR A 305 -2.90 -2.02 11.12
C TYR A 305 -3.00 -2.36 12.59
N GLY A 306 -2.26 -3.38 13.04
CA GLY A 306 -2.12 -3.70 14.45
C GLY A 306 -1.54 -2.55 15.26
N SER A 307 -0.50 -1.88 14.78
CA SER A 307 0.10 -0.73 15.45
C SER A 307 -0.85 0.47 15.51
N VAL A 308 -1.60 0.73 14.43
CA VAL A 308 -2.60 1.81 14.36
C VAL A 308 -3.71 1.59 15.37
N LEU A 309 -4.35 0.42 15.32
CA LEU A 309 -5.50 0.12 16.16
C LEU A 309 -5.11 -0.09 17.63
N SER A 310 -3.95 -0.70 17.89
CA SER A 310 -3.47 -0.85 19.27
C SER A 310 -3.15 0.51 19.91
N SER A 311 -2.57 1.45 19.15
CA SER A 311 -2.31 2.81 19.69
C SER A 311 -3.61 3.54 20.03
N SER A 312 -4.61 3.42 19.16
CA SER A 312 -5.95 3.98 19.40
C SER A 312 -6.62 3.38 20.64
N GLU A 313 -6.63 2.06 20.78
CA GLU A 313 -7.24 1.34 21.90
C GLU A 313 -6.53 1.61 23.24
N LEU A 314 -5.19 1.67 23.23
CA LEU A 314 -4.40 1.99 24.43
C LEU A 314 -4.75 3.39 24.98
N LEU A 315 -4.93 4.35 24.08
CA LEU A 315 -5.32 5.72 24.45
C LEU A 315 -6.80 5.78 24.88
N GLU A 316 -7.70 5.14 24.15
CA GLU A 316 -9.14 5.14 24.46
C GLU A 316 -9.43 4.51 25.82
N LYS A 317 -8.86 3.35 26.09
CA LYS A 317 -9.14 2.59 27.34
C LYS A 317 -8.28 3.05 28.52
N ASN A 318 -7.39 4.02 28.34
CA ASN A 318 -6.43 4.46 29.36
C ASN A 318 -5.63 3.28 29.96
N LEU A 319 -5.26 2.31 29.15
CA LEU A 319 -4.50 1.12 29.56
C LEU A 319 -3.00 1.41 29.68
N LEU A 320 -2.61 2.66 29.60
CA LEU A 320 -1.23 3.10 29.68
C LEU A 320 -0.74 3.04 31.12
N CYS A 321 0.37 2.34 31.32
CA CYS A 321 1.11 2.44 32.56
C CYS A 321 1.96 3.74 32.51
N VAL A 322 1.36 4.87 32.88
CA VAL A 322 2.03 6.17 32.89
C VAL A 322 2.46 6.51 34.29
N THR A 323 3.69 6.97 34.44
CA THR A 323 4.31 7.30 35.75
C THR A 323 4.08 8.76 36.16
N ASP A 324 3.44 9.60 35.33
CA ASP A 324 3.23 11.02 35.61
C ASP A 324 2.01 11.23 36.50
N ALA A 325 2.23 11.77 37.69
CA ALA A 325 1.20 11.98 38.71
C ALA A 325 0.05 12.95 38.28
N ASP A 326 0.34 13.88 37.37
CA ASP A 326 -0.66 14.84 36.89
C ASP A 326 -1.71 14.20 35.96
N GLN A 327 -1.35 13.15 35.28
CA GLN A 327 -2.28 12.41 34.42
C GLN A 327 -3.13 11.38 35.20
N GLU A 328 -2.61 10.82 36.26
CA GLU A 328 -3.39 9.96 37.14
C GLU A 328 -4.62 10.69 37.73
N HIS A 329 -4.45 12.00 38.01
CA HIS A 329 -5.56 12.84 38.46
C HIS A 329 -6.60 13.11 37.36
N GLN A 330 -6.17 13.31 36.12
CA GLN A 330 -7.09 13.51 34.99
C GLN A 330 -7.84 12.22 34.62
N ILE A 331 -7.18 11.06 34.71
CA ILE A 331 -7.81 9.77 34.48
C ILE A 331 -8.88 9.47 35.54
N LYS A 332 -8.59 9.74 36.82
CA LYS A 332 -9.55 9.58 37.91
C LYS A 332 -10.77 10.53 37.77
N HIS A 333 -10.57 11.77 37.32
CA HIS A 333 -11.68 12.68 37.06
C HIS A 333 -12.60 12.20 35.92
N ARG A 334 -12.04 11.68 34.83
CA ARG A 334 -12.83 11.11 33.70
C ARG A 334 -13.64 9.88 34.13
N GLN A 335 -13.12 9.04 35.03
CA GLN A 335 -13.83 7.87 35.55
C GLN A 335 -14.97 8.25 36.51
N GLN A 336 -14.88 9.40 37.19
CA GLN A 336 -15.89 9.88 38.14
C GLN A 336 -17.12 10.50 37.46
N ASP A 337 -17.03 10.96 36.21
CA ASP A 337 -18.15 11.60 35.48
C ASP A 337 -19.23 10.61 34.97
N GLY A 338 -19.25 9.38 35.46
CA GLY A 338 -20.39 8.47 35.33
C GLY A 338 -20.55 7.76 33.98
N LEU A 339 -19.65 7.95 33.04
CA LEU A 339 -19.63 7.25 31.75
C LEU A 339 -18.77 5.97 31.84
N CYS A 340 -19.24 5.00 32.59
CA CYS A 340 -18.54 3.72 32.80
C CYS A 340 -18.32 2.87 31.55
N TYR A 341 -18.86 3.25 30.38
CA TYR A 341 -18.86 2.38 29.20
C TYR A 341 -17.91 2.84 28.10
N CYS A 342 -17.64 4.11 27.98
CA CYS A 342 -16.77 4.65 26.94
C CYS A 342 -16.16 5.99 27.34
N ILE A 343 -14.96 6.26 26.85
CA ILE A 343 -14.26 7.53 27.07
C ILE A 343 -13.90 8.11 25.71
N PRO A 344 -14.42 9.31 25.33
CA PRO A 344 -14.04 9.95 24.09
C PRO A 344 -12.57 10.39 24.14
N PHE A 345 -11.91 10.50 22.99
CA PHE A 345 -10.54 10.99 22.90
C PHE A 345 -10.40 12.41 23.45
N ALA A 346 -9.37 12.63 24.24
CA ALA A 346 -8.93 13.95 24.63
C ALA A 346 -8.05 14.58 23.55
N LEU A 347 -7.82 15.89 23.66
CA LEU A 347 -6.92 16.61 22.75
C LEU A 347 -5.50 16.02 22.75
N SER A 348 -4.99 15.61 23.91
CA SER A 348 -3.68 14.95 24.06
C SER A 348 -3.59 13.63 23.31
N ASP A 349 -4.68 12.87 23.25
CA ASP A 349 -4.73 11.58 22.54
C ASP A 349 -4.62 11.79 21.03
N TYR A 350 -5.35 12.78 20.50
CA TYR A 350 -5.22 13.17 19.08
C TYR A 350 -3.82 13.68 18.75
N GLN A 351 -3.19 14.45 19.64
CA GLN A 351 -1.81 14.91 19.45
C GLN A 351 -0.82 13.73 19.39
N THR A 352 -0.97 12.75 20.27
CA THR A 352 -0.14 11.53 20.27
C THR A 352 -0.32 10.75 18.97
N LEU A 353 -1.56 10.59 18.49
CA LEU A 353 -1.82 9.94 17.21
C LEU A 353 -1.23 10.69 16.01
N LEU A 354 -1.31 12.03 16.01
CA LEU A 354 -0.70 12.86 14.96
C LEU A 354 0.82 12.72 14.94
N ILE A 355 1.47 12.82 16.10
CA ILE A 355 2.92 12.67 16.21
C ILE A 355 3.35 11.29 15.77
N SER A 356 2.65 10.23 16.19
CA SER A 356 2.97 8.86 15.77
C SER A 356 2.82 8.68 14.26
N SER A 357 1.83 9.31 13.64
CA SER A 357 1.63 9.25 12.18
C SER A 357 2.73 9.96 11.39
N LEU A 358 3.34 11.02 11.94
CA LEU A 358 4.53 11.64 11.33
C LEU A 358 5.70 10.66 11.20
N GLY A 359 5.77 9.67 12.07
CA GLY A 359 6.79 8.62 12.02
C GLY A 359 6.80 7.85 10.70
N GLU A 360 5.68 7.74 10.00
CA GLU A 360 5.59 7.00 8.74
C GLU A 360 6.52 7.55 7.64
N VAL A 361 6.84 8.83 7.69
CA VAL A 361 7.71 9.49 6.69
C VAL A 361 9.02 9.99 7.28
N ALA A 362 9.06 10.29 8.57
CA ALA A 362 10.23 10.91 9.20
C ALA A 362 11.54 10.11 9.02
N LEU A 363 11.47 8.79 9.02
CA LEU A 363 12.63 7.91 8.86
C LEU A 363 12.82 7.35 7.44
N VAL A 364 12.10 7.87 6.44
CA VAL A 364 12.29 7.46 5.02
C VAL A 364 13.74 7.67 4.55
N PRO A 365 14.43 8.77 4.85
CA PRO A 365 15.84 8.92 4.47
C PRO A 365 16.72 7.81 5.06
N LEU A 366 16.48 7.42 6.32
CA LEU A 366 17.18 6.31 6.95
C LEU A 366 16.90 4.98 6.23
N ASN A 367 15.66 4.75 5.82
CA ASN A 367 15.29 3.57 5.04
C ASN A 367 16.04 3.50 3.71
N ILE A 368 16.17 4.61 3.00
CA ILE A 368 16.94 4.68 1.76
C ILE A 368 18.42 4.35 2.01
N CYS A 369 19.01 4.88 3.08
CA CYS A 369 20.37 4.54 3.47
C CYS A 369 20.55 3.05 3.77
N MET A 370 19.62 2.45 4.53
CA MET A 370 19.63 1.02 4.83
C MET A 370 19.57 0.16 3.57
N LEU A 371 18.68 0.50 2.64
CA LEU A 371 18.55 -0.22 1.37
C LEU A 371 19.82 -0.15 0.52
N ASN A 372 20.51 0.97 0.53
CA ASN A 372 21.76 1.16 -0.23
C ASN A 372 22.95 0.45 0.42
N ILE A 373 23.03 0.40 1.75
CA ILE A 373 24.17 -0.17 2.49
C ILE A 373 23.99 -1.68 2.64
N TRP A 374 22.86 -2.14 3.19
CA TRP A 374 22.64 -3.54 3.57
C TRP A 374 21.90 -4.38 2.52
N GLY A 375 21.25 -3.75 1.56
CA GLY A 375 20.37 -4.43 0.62
C GLY A 375 18.97 -4.66 1.18
N ARG A 376 18.12 -5.35 0.40
CA ARG A 376 16.69 -5.48 0.70
C ARG A 376 16.41 -6.56 1.74
N LYS A 377 17.08 -7.70 1.62
CA LYS A 377 16.89 -8.88 2.49
C LYS A 377 17.25 -8.57 3.95
N ILE A 378 18.44 -7.99 4.17
CA ILE A 378 18.90 -7.66 5.52
C ILE A 378 18.07 -6.54 6.12
N SER A 379 17.70 -5.54 5.32
CA SER A 379 16.80 -4.45 5.76
C SER A 379 15.46 -4.97 6.22
N LEU A 380 14.83 -5.90 5.48
CA LEU A 380 13.57 -6.55 5.90
C LEU A 380 13.73 -7.29 7.23
N MET A 381 14.81 -8.06 7.38
CA MET A 381 15.08 -8.79 8.62
C MET A 381 15.23 -7.84 9.82
N VAL A 382 16.04 -6.81 9.67
CA VAL A 382 16.31 -5.85 10.76
C VAL A 382 15.05 -5.07 11.14
N LEU A 383 14.29 -4.58 10.16
CA LEU A 383 13.06 -3.83 10.41
C LEU A 383 12.01 -4.68 11.13
N GLN A 384 11.85 -5.94 10.74
CA GLN A 384 10.91 -6.85 11.41
C GLN A 384 11.36 -7.21 12.83
N LEU A 385 12.65 -7.43 13.04
CA LEU A 385 13.18 -7.71 14.36
C LEU A 385 13.01 -6.51 15.31
N LEU A 386 13.32 -5.31 14.85
CA LEU A 386 13.13 -4.09 15.63
C LEU A 386 11.64 -3.83 15.91
N SER A 387 10.75 -4.10 14.95
CA SER A 387 9.31 -4.00 15.15
C SER A 387 8.82 -4.97 16.23
N ALA A 388 9.31 -6.21 16.24
CA ALA A 388 9.00 -7.20 17.28
C ALA A 388 9.42 -6.71 18.68
N ILE A 389 10.64 -6.16 18.78
CA ILE A 389 11.15 -5.60 20.03
C ILE A 389 10.29 -4.42 20.50
N LEU A 390 9.94 -3.49 19.60
CA LEU A 390 9.13 -2.32 19.96
C LEU A 390 7.71 -2.69 20.39
N PHE A 391 7.08 -3.68 19.76
CA PHE A 391 5.78 -4.18 20.23
C PHE A 391 5.83 -4.67 21.68
N MET A 392 6.94 -5.30 22.08
CA MET A 392 7.12 -5.70 23.48
C MET A 392 7.46 -4.54 24.39
N LEU A 393 8.27 -3.56 23.93
CA LEU A 393 8.64 -2.38 24.72
C LEU A 393 7.46 -1.47 25.05
N VAL A 394 6.43 -1.43 24.22
CA VAL A 394 5.19 -0.66 24.50
C VAL A 394 4.50 -1.09 25.79
N ASN A 395 4.76 -2.32 26.28
CA ASN A 395 4.24 -2.79 27.58
C ASN A 395 4.96 -2.22 28.79
N ILE A 396 6.10 -1.53 28.60
CA ILE A 396 6.88 -0.97 29.73
C ILE A 396 6.27 0.33 30.18
N CYS A 397 6.13 0.49 31.50
CA CYS A 397 5.64 1.72 32.09
C CYS A 397 6.64 2.86 31.84
N THR A 398 6.19 3.89 31.16
CA THR A 398 6.98 5.09 30.82
C THR A 398 6.17 6.35 31.01
N THR A 399 6.79 7.52 30.81
CA THR A 399 6.08 8.80 30.75
C THR A 399 5.27 8.88 29.44
N MET A 400 4.30 9.80 29.35
CA MET A 400 3.56 10.04 28.10
C MET A 400 4.47 10.40 26.94
N PHE A 401 5.53 11.14 27.20
CA PHE A 401 6.54 11.42 26.18
C PHE A 401 7.23 10.17 25.70
N GLY A 402 7.67 9.31 26.61
CA GLY A 402 8.30 8.01 26.28
C GLY A 402 7.38 7.10 25.46
N PHE A 403 6.10 7.03 25.84
CA PHE A 403 5.08 6.28 25.10
C PHE A 403 4.88 6.83 23.67
N THR A 404 4.77 8.14 23.54
CA THR A 404 4.64 8.79 22.21
C THR A 404 5.85 8.49 21.34
N VAL A 405 7.07 8.52 21.89
CA VAL A 405 8.30 8.15 21.17
C VAL A 405 8.27 6.68 20.72
N LEU A 406 7.84 5.77 21.59
CA LEU A 406 7.72 4.36 21.24
C LEU A 406 6.72 4.13 20.10
N LEU A 407 5.56 4.78 20.14
CA LEU A 407 4.58 4.70 19.05
C LEU A 407 5.12 5.31 17.76
N PHE A 408 5.79 6.44 17.83
CA PHE A 408 6.42 7.08 16.68
C PHE A 408 7.43 6.14 16.01
N LEU A 409 8.32 5.52 16.78
CA LEU A 409 9.30 4.56 16.27
C LEU A 409 8.64 3.31 15.71
N LEU A 410 7.63 2.77 16.38
CA LEU A 410 6.90 1.60 15.91
C LEU A 410 6.21 1.86 14.56
N ARG A 411 5.51 2.98 14.44
CA ARG A 411 4.86 3.42 13.19
C ARG A 411 5.88 3.61 12.07
N SER A 412 7.02 4.19 12.38
CA SER A 412 8.13 4.37 11.43
C SER A 412 8.64 3.04 10.91
N LEU A 413 8.94 2.08 11.80
CA LEU A 413 9.50 0.78 11.42
C LEU A 413 8.52 -0.05 10.60
N VAL A 414 7.26 -0.11 10.98
CA VAL A 414 6.25 -0.89 10.23
C VAL A 414 5.98 -0.28 8.85
N SER A 415 6.00 1.04 8.73
CA SER A 415 5.85 1.74 7.46
C SER A 415 7.08 1.52 6.55
N MET A 416 8.29 1.64 7.07
CA MET A 416 9.52 1.34 6.34
C MET A 416 9.55 -0.10 5.84
N ASN A 417 9.14 -1.06 6.67
CA ASN A 417 9.06 -2.46 6.29
C ASN A 417 8.09 -2.68 5.12
N PHE A 418 6.94 -2.03 5.15
CA PHE A 418 5.96 -2.08 4.06
C PHE A 418 6.57 -1.61 2.74
N ASN A 419 7.30 -0.50 2.75
CA ASN A 419 7.99 0.03 1.58
C ASN A 419 9.05 -0.94 1.03
N VAL A 420 9.86 -1.53 1.90
CA VAL A 420 10.92 -2.45 1.49
C VAL A 420 10.35 -3.73 0.90
N VAL A 421 9.25 -4.27 1.47
CA VAL A 421 8.55 -5.44 0.93
C VAL A 421 8.03 -5.17 -0.48
N TYR A 422 7.45 -3.98 -0.72
CA TYR A 422 7.01 -3.57 -2.05
C TYR A 422 8.16 -3.55 -3.06
N ILE A 423 9.28 -2.91 -2.71
CA ILE A 423 10.46 -2.80 -3.56
C ILE A 423 11.02 -4.20 -3.86
N TYR A 424 11.20 -5.02 -2.84
CA TYR A 424 11.73 -6.38 -3.00
C TYR A 424 10.86 -7.23 -3.91
N THR A 425 9.54 -7.19 -3.73
CA THR A 425 8.59 -7.95 -4.55
C THR A 425 8.62 -7.51 -6.01
N ALA A 426 8.75 -6.19 -6.25
CA ALA A 426 8.86 -5.66 -7.61
C ALA A 426 10.17 -6.04 -8.31
N GLU A 427 11.25 -6.24 -7.55
CA GLU A 427 12.58 -6.57 -8.08
C GLU A 427 12.81 -8.09 -8.26
N VAL A 428 12.20 -8.93 -7.42
CA VAL A 428 12.49 -10.38 -7.37
C VAL A 428 11.78 -11.15 -8.49
N TYR A 429 10.61 -10.71 -8.92
CA TYR A 429 9.85 -11.41 -9.95
C TYR A 429 10.22 -10.92 -11.35
N PRO A 430 10.34 -11.86 -12.33
CA PRO A 430 10.51 -11.49 -13.73
C PRO A 430 9.29 -10.70 -14.22
N THR A 431 9.49 -9.86 -15.24
CA THR A 431 8.47 -8.94 -15.75
C THR A 431 7.15 -9.62 -16.09
N VAL A 432 7.22 -10.85 -16.61
CA VAL A 432 6.06 -11.67 -17.01
C VAL A 432 5.19 -12.09 -15.82
N ALA A 433 5.79 -12.34 -14.66
CA ALA A 433 5.09 -12.83 -13.46
C ALA A 433 4.94 -11.73 -12.37
N ARG A 434 5.53 -10.56 -12.56
CA ARG A 434 5.59 -9.48 -11.55
C ARG A 434 4.22 -8.99 -11.11
N SER A 435 3.35 -8.65 -12.05
CA SER A 435 2.00 -8.14 -11.74
C SER A 435 1.14 -9.19 -11.06
N LEU A 436 1.26 -10.46 -11.47
CA LEU A 436 0.56 -11.57 -10.84
C LEU A 436 1.10 -11.83 -9.43
N GLY A 437 2.43 -11.85 -9.25
CA GLY A 437 3.08 -12.02 -7.96
C GLY A 437 2.70 -10.91 -6.97
N MET A 438 2.69 -9.66 -7.43
CA MET A 438 2.24 -8.51 -6.64
C MET A 438 0.76 -8.63 -6.25
N GLY A 439 -0.10 -9.06 -7.17
CA GLY A 439 -1.53 -9.27 -6.92
C GLY A 439 -1.79 -10.31 -5.82
N PHE A 440 -1.10 -11.44 -5.85
CA PHE A 440 -1.19 -12.44 -4.78
C PHE A 440 -0.68 -11.89 -3.44
N CYS A 441 0.46 -11.21 -3.45
CA CYS A 441 1.03 -10.61 -2.24
C CYS A 441 0.07 -9.61 -1.59
N THR A 442 -0.56 -8.73 -2.37
CA THR A 442 -1.56 -7.78 -1.86
C THR A 442 -2.80 -8.47 -1.29
N SER A 443 -3.22 -9.60 -1.86
CA SER A 443 -4.33 -10.39 -1.31
C SER A 443 -3.99 -10.95 0.08
N PHE A 444 -2.79 -11.47 0.29
CA PHE A 444 -2.34 -11.92 1.62
C PHE A 444 -2.22 -10.76 2.61
N SER A 445 -1.83 -9.58 2.16
CA SER A 445 -1.86 -8.36 2.96
C SER A 445 -3.26 -8.05 3.49
N ARG A 446 -4.31 -8.21 2.69
CA ARG A 446 -5.69 -7.97 3.14
C ARG A 446 -6.14 -8.93 4.24
N ILE A 447 -5.69 -10.18 4.19
CA ILE A 447 -5.95 -11.15 5.27
C ILE A 447 -5.34 -10.67 6.59
N GLY A 448 -4.10 -10.17 6.56
CA GLY A 448 -3.47 -9.56 7.73
C GLY A 448 -4.27 -8.38 8.30
N GLY A 449 -4.75 -7.50 7.42
CA GLY A 449 -5.62 -6.37 7.80
C GLY A 449 -6.96 -6.80 8.41
N MET A 450 -7.54 -7.94 7.98
CA MET A 450 -8.78 -8.46 8.57
C MET A 450 -8.59 -9.05 9.98
N ILE A 451 -7.45 -9.67 10.24
CA ILE A 451 -7.17 -10.33 11.53
C ILE A 451 -6.71 -9.31 12.58
N ALA A 452 -5.94 -8.30 12.17
CA ALA A 452 -5.36 -7.31 13.08
C ALA A 452 -6.38 -6.64 14.03
N PRO A 453 -7.58 -6.23 13.61
CA PRO A 453 -8.56 -5.61 14.50
C PRO A 453 -9.01 -6.53 15.65
N PHE A 454 -9.22 -7.81 15.39
CA PHE A 454 -9.61 -8.75 16.46
C PHE A 454 -8.52 -8.91 17.50
N ILE A 455 -7.27 -8.99 17.08
CA ILE A 455 -6.14 -9.08 18.01
C ILE A 455 -5.98 -7.77 18.79
N ALA A 456 -5.97 -6.63 18.08
CA ALA A 456 -5.72 -5.33 18.68
C ALA A 456 -6.86 -4.83 19.59
N GLN A 457 -8.11 -5.16 19.29
CA GLN A 457 -9.26 -4.60 20.01
C GLN A 457 -9.86 -5.59 21.02
N VAL A 458 -9.99 -6.87 20.66
CA VAL A 458 -10.60 -7.86 21.54
C VAL A 458 -9.64 -8.31 22.63
N LEU A 459 -8.38 -8.62 22.30
CA LEU A 459 -7.42 -9.07 23.30
C LEU A 459 -6.93 -7.92 24.20
N MET A 460 -6.99 -6.67 23.74
CA MET A 460 -6.56 -5.50 24.52
C MET A 460 -7.41 -5.33 25.81
N SER A 461 -8.69 -5.68 25.75
CA SER A 461 -9.57 -5.62 26.94
C SER A 461 -9.20 -6.67 27.99
N GLN A 462 -8.55 -7.77 27.62
CA GLN A 462 -8.13 -8.81 28.54
C GLN A 462 -6.76 -8.52 29.12
N SER A 463 -5.79 -8.20 28.29
CA SER A 463 -4.42 -7.86 28.69
C SER A 463 -3.68 -7.20 27.55
N VAL A 464 -2.99 -6.09 27.84
CA VAL A 464 -2.12 -5.40 26.87
C VAL A 464 -1.01 -6.31 26.35
N ILE A 465 -0.40 -7.12 27.23
CA ILE A 465 0.65 -8.07 26.87
C ILE A 465 0.11 -9.11 25.91
N GLN A 466 -1.09 -9.67 26.17
CA GLN A 466 -1.69 -10.68 25.31
C GLN A 466 -2.09 -10.11 23.94
N ALA A 467 -2.47 -8.86 23.86
CA ALA A 467 -2.79 -8.19 22.60
C ALA A 467 -1.57 -7.89 21.76
N LEU A 468 -0.46 -7.45 22.36
CA LEU A 468 0.75 -7.06 21.63
C LEU A 468 1.69 -8.23 21.31
N THR A 469 1.65 -9.30 22.10
CA THR A 469 2.50 -10.49 21.89
C THR A 469 2.29 -11.14 20.51
N PRO A 470 1.09 -11.35 19.97
CA PRO A 470 0.91 -11.93 18.63
C PRO A 470 1.59 -11.10 17.53
N PHE A 471 1.56 -9.77 17.63
CA PHE A 471 2.26 -8.89 16.67
C PHE A 471 3.78 -9.06 16.78
N ALA A 472 4.29 -9.09 18.00
CA ALA A 472 5.72 -9.29 18.24
C ALA A 472 6.21 -10.65 17.73
N VAL A 473 5.47 -11.72 18.01
CA VAL A 473 5.79 -13.08 17.54
C VAL A 473 5.73 -13.16 16.02
N ALA A 474 4.68 -12.63 15.39
CA ALA A 474 4.56 -12.61 13.95
C ALA A 474 5.72 -11.86 13.27
N CYS A 475 6.10 -10.69 13.80
CA CYS A 475 7.27 -9.95 13.32
C CYS A 475 8.57 -10.70 13.51
N GLY A 476 8.77 -11.35 14.66
CA GLY A 476 9.97 -12.15 14.95
C GLY A 476 10.13 -13.35 14.01
N VAL A 477 9.05 -14.09 13.78
CA VAL A 477 9.03 -15.21 12.82
C VAL A 477 9.26 -14.70 11.39
N CYS A 478 8.67 -13.56 11.04
CA CYS A 478 8.89 -12.93 9.75
C CYS A 478 10.34 -12.47 9.54
N ALA A 479 11.01 -11.97 10.59
CA ALA A 479 12.43 -11.64 10.53
C ALA A 479 13.28 -12.86 10.18
N ILE A 480 13.01 -14.01 10.80
CA ILE A 480 13.67 -15.27 10.47
C ILE A 480 13.37 -15.68 9.03
N GLY A 481 12.11 -15.59 8.60
CA GLY A 481 11.69 -15.90 7.23
C GLY A 481 12.40 -15.01 6.19
N ASN A 482 12.54 -13.72 6.46
CA ASN A 482 13.24 -12.78 5.59
C ASN A 482 14.74 -13.07 5.52
N PHE A 483 15.34 -13.53 6.61
CA PHE A 483 16.74 -14.02 6.59
C PHE A 483 16.89 -15.26 5.70
N LEU A 484 15.90 -16.11 5.67
CA LEU A 484 15.89 -17.34 4.86
C LEU A 484 15.54 -17.11 3.38
N LEU A 485 15.23 -15.87 2.95
CA LEU A 485 15.00 -15.55 1.54
C LEU A 485 16.23 -15.95 0.71
N PRO A 486 16.06 -16.70 -0.39
CA PRO A 486 17.19 -17.21 -1.17
C PRO A 486 17.87 -16.14 -2.03
N ILE A 487 17.14 -15.07 -2.40
CA ILE A 487 17.56 -14.10 -3.40
C ILE A 487 17.75 -12.73 -2.75
N GLU A 488 18.93 -12.12 -2.92
CA GLU A 488 19.16 -10.69 -2.67
C GLU A 488 19.04 -9.93 -4.00
N THR A 489 18.25 -8.84 -3.99
CA THR A 489 17.95 -8.09 -5.22
C THR A 489 18.83 -6.86 -5.41
N LYS A 490 19.66 -6.52 -4.42
CA LYS A 490 20.57 -5.38 -4.50
C LYS A 490 21.56 -5.52 -5.66
N GLY A 491 21.56 -4.55 -6.57
CA GLY A 491 22.50 -4.49 -7.69
C GLY A 491 22.21 -5.47 -8.82
N ARG A 492 21.08 -6.18 -8.80
CA ARG A 492 20.65 -7.03 -9.92
C ARG A 492 19.85 -6.21 -10.93
N ALA A 493 20.17 -6.40 -12.21
CA ALA A 493 19.30 -5.94 -13.28
C ALA A 493 17.93 -6.64 -13.17
N LEU A 494 16.84 -5.93 -13.46
CA LEU A 494 15.52 -6.50 -13.50
C LEU A 494 15.51 -7.65 -14.51
N LEU A 495 15.13 -8.85 -14.07
CA LEU A 495 15.02 -10.02 -14.93
C LEU A 495 13.97 -9.74 -16.01
N GLN A 496 14.42 -9.51 -17.24
CA GLN A 496 13.54 -9.24 -18.36
C GLN A 496 13.03 -10.51 -19.03
N ASN A 497 13.76 -11.63 -18.92
CA ASN A 497 13.39 -12.93 -19.52
C ASN A 497 13.82 -14.08 -18.60
N SER A 498 12.96 -15.00 -18.37
CA SER A 498 13.27 -16.38 -18.00
C SER A 498 12.65 -17.30 -19.02
#